data_e3a86625c5498ca75cdf74b70e3c7a7f
#
_entry.id   e3a86625c5498ca75cdf74b70e3c7a7f
#
_cell.length_a   1.000
_cell.length_b   1.000
_cell.length_c   1.000
_cell.angle_alpha   90.00
_cell.angle_beta   90.00
_cell.angle_gamma   90.00
#
_symmetry.space_group_name_H-M   'P 1'
#
loop_
_entity.id
_entity.type
_entity.pdbx_description
1 polymer ?
#
loop_
_entity_poly.entity_id
_entity_poly.type
_entity_poly.pdbx_seq_one_letter_code
_entity_poly.pdbx_strand_id
1 'polypeptide(L)'
;MERLDKLLAGTGKWSRREVKALVRQGLVRVDGRLAASAEDKLDPAAAVVTVAGETISLRRFTYVMLHKPAGVLTATEDRKQPTVLDLLPPELRRIGLAPVGRLDKDTEGLLLLTNDGELAHRLLSPKYHVEKRYFARVDGELSAADTEAFARGMTLGDGLECLPAGLEVLPDRVCIVTLREGKFHQVKRMLAARGAPVLYLKRLSMGPLTLDDSLAAGAYRLLRAEEISALYRVCDL
;
A
#
# COMPACT_ATOMS: atom_id res chain seq x y z
N MET A 1 -24.34 3.79 2.52
CA MET A 1 -25.08 2.74 3.28
C MET A 1 -24.44 1.38 3.03
N GLU A 2 -23.98 0.72 4.09
CA GLU A 2 -23.31 -0.60 4.05
C GLU A 2 -23.98 -1.54 5.06
N ARG A 3 -23.92 -2.85 4.83
CA ARG A 3 -24.51 -3.85 5.75
C ARG A 3 -23.73 -3.90 7.05
N LEU A 4 -24.42 -4.02 8.17
CA LEU A 4 -23.86 -4.11 9.53
C LEU A 4 -22.86 -5.28 9.66
N ASP A 5 -23.20 -6.47 9.11
CA ASP A 5 -22.31 -7.63 9.15
C ASP A 5 -21.01 -7.39 8.36
N LYS A 6 -21.07 -6.66 7.23
CA LYS A 6 -19.89 -6.31 6.46
C LYS A 6 -19.01 -5.30 7.19
N LEU A 7 -19.61 -4.28 7.79
CA LEU A 7 -18.89 -3.24 8.54
C LEU A 7 -18.19 -3.80 9.78
N LEU A 8 -18.88 -4.60 10.59
CA LEU A 8 -18.28 -5.22 11.77
C LEU A 8 -17.21 -6.27 11.40
N ALA A 9 -17.42 -7.07 10.35
CA ALA A 9 -16.40 -7.99 9.87
C ALA A 9 -15.19 -7.24 9.30
N GLY A 10 -15.39 -6.05 8.70
CA GLY A 10 -14.33 -5.16 8.22
C GLY A 10 -13.41 -4.62 9.32
N THR A 11 -13.77 -4.77 10.60
CA THR A 11 -12.88 -4.46 11.74
C THR A 11 -11.84 -5.56 12.01
N GLY A 12 -12.03 -6.77 11.44
CA GLY A 12 -11.19 -7.94 11.67
C GLY A 12 -11.44 -8.67 13.00
N LYS A 13 -12.24 -8.08 13.90
CA LYS A 13 -12.58 -8.67 15.21
C LYS A 13 -13.47 -9.92 15.07
N TRP A 14 -14.37 -9.91 14.08
CA TRP A 14 -15.36 -10.97 13.87
C TRP A 14 -15.51 -11.33 12.38
N SER A 15 -15.84 -12.58 12.12
CA SER A 15 -16.35 -13.00 10.81
C SER A 15 -17.82 -12.58 10.66
N ARG A 16 -18.35 -12.51 9.44
CA ARG A 16 -19.78 -12.26 9.20
C ARG A 16 -20.71 -13.24 9.92
N ARG A 17 -20.28 -14.52 10.06
CA ARG A 17 -21.03 -15.55 10.79
C ARG A 17 -21.11 -15.23 12.27
N GLU A 18 -20.00 -14.81 12.87
CA GLU A 18 -19.94 -14.40 14.28
C GLU A 18 -20.78 -13.14 14.52
N VAL A 19 -20.74 -12.14 13.62
CA VAL A 19 -21.61 -10.95 13.71
C VAL A 19 -23.09 -11.35 13.70
N LYS A 20 -23.52 -12.27 12.83
CA LYS A 20 -24.89 -12.78 12.83
C LYS A 20 -25.28 -13.46 14.16
N ALA A 21 -24.33 -14.14 14.79
CA ALA A 21 -24.54 -14.74 16.12
C ALA A 21 -24.66 -13.67 17.21
N LEU A 22 -23.79 -12.64 17.22
CA LEU A 22 -23.83 -11.52 18.15
C LEU A 22 -25.15 -10.73 18.07
N VAL A 23 -25.65 -10.48 16.85
CA VAL A 23 -26.96 -9.82 16.65
C VAL A 23 -28.09 -10.68 17.24
N ARG A 24 -28.12 -11.99 16.97
CA ARG A 24 -29.13 -12.91 17.53
C ARG A 24 -29.07 -13.01 19.07
N GLN A 25 -27.91 -12.82 19.66
CA GLN A 25 -27.73 -12.78 21.11
C GLN A 25 -28.09 -11.43 21.73
N GLY A 26 -28.49 -10.42 20.93
CA GLY A 26 -28.82 -9.08 21.43
C GLY A 26 -27.61 -8.28 21.91
N LEU A 27 -26.39 -8.66 21.49
CA LEU A 27 -25.14 -8.01 21.92
C LEU A 27 -24.75 -6.80 21.04
N VAL A 28 -25.44 -6.60 19.91
CA VAL A 28 -25.14 -5.50 18.97
C VAL A 28 -26.20 -4.42 19.07
N ARG A 29 -25.76 -3.16 19.22
CA ARG A 29 -26.65 -1.99 19.19
C ARG A 29 -26.16 -1.01 18.12
N VAL A 30 -27.13 -0.37 17.47
CA VAL A 30 -26.93 0.73 16.52
C VAL A 30 -27.69 1.93 17.06
N ASP A 31 -27.00 3.05 17.29
CA ASP A 31 -27.56 4.28 17.86
C ASP A 31 -28.35 4.03 19.17
N GLY A 32 -27.79 3.15 20.02
CA GLY A 32 -28.38 2.76 21.32
C GLY A 32 -29.50 1.73 21.23
N ARG A 33 -30.03 1.38 20.05
CA ARG A 33 -31.10 0.39 19.85
C ARG A 33 -30.54 -0.96 19.48
N LEU A 34 -31.17 -2.05 19.90
CA LEU A 34 -30.79 -3.40 19.46
C LEU A 34 -30.88 -3.50 17.93
N ALA A 35 -29.82 -4.04 17.30
CA ALA A 35 -29.83 -4.32 15.88
C ALA A 35 -30.88 -5.41 15.57
N ALA A 36 -31.81 -5.14 14.65
CA ALA A 36 -32.83 -6.09 14.26
C ALA A 36 -32.28 -7.21 13.36
N SER A 37 -31.34 -6.87 12.48
CA SER A 37 -30.70 -7.79 11.57
C SER A 37 -29.22 -7.44 11.34
N ALA A 38 -28.38 -8.47 11.18
CA ALA A 38 -27.01 -8.28 10.75
C ALA A 38 -26.90 -7.76 9.29
N GLU A 39 -28.03 -7.78 8.56
CA GLU A 39 -28.13 -7.31 7.19
C GLU A 39 -28.61 -5.87 7.05
N ASP A 40 -28.99 -5.22 8.18
CA ASP A 40 -29.40 -3.83 8.20
C ASP A 40 -28.32 -2.95 7.59
N LYS A 41 -28.75 -1.99 6.78
CA LYS A 41 -27.86 -1.04 6.12
C LYS A 41 -27.76 0.25 6.93
N LEU A 42 -26.57 0.68 7.22
CA LEU A 42 -26.29 1.91 7.97
C LEU A 42 -25.18 2.72 7.30
N ASP A 43 -25.10 3.98 7.65
CA ASP A 43 -24.00 4.84 7.24
C ASP A 43 -22.88 4.72 8.28
N PRO A 44 -21.70 4.19 7.92
CA PRO A 44 -20.58 4.03 8.85
C PRO A 44 -20.01 5.36 9.38
N ALA A 45 -20.29 6.48 8.69
CA ALA A 45 -19.82 7.79 9.13
C ALA A 45 -20.74 8.43 10.20
N ALA A 46 -22.01 8.04 10.23
CA ALA A 46 -23.03 8.63 11.12
C ALA A 46 -23.43 7.69 12.26
N ALA A 47 -23.44 6.37 12.02
CA ALA A 47 -23.95 5.40 12.98
C ALA A 47 -22.95 5.08 14.10
N VAL A 48 -23.42 5.04 15.33
CA VAL A 48 -22.68 4.56 16.50
C VAL A 48 -23.06 3.10 16.75
N VAL A 49 -22.10 2.19 16.58
CA VAL A 49 -22.31 0.75 16.81
C VAL A 49 -21.58 0.31 18.05
N THR A 50 -22.28 -0.41 18.93
CA THR A 50 -21.67 -1.06 20.10
C THR A 50 -21.85 -2.58 20.01
N VAL A 51 -20.84 -3.33 20.46
CA VAL A 51 -20.87 -4.79 20.60
C VAL A 51 -20.51 -5.14 22.02
N ALA A 52 -21.38 -5.84 22.73
CA ALA A 52 -21.22 -6.18 24.16
C ALA A 52 -20.88 -4.94 25.03
N GLY A 53 -21.42 -3.76 24.70
CA GLY A 53 -21.18 -2.50 25.41
C GLY A 53 -19.93 -1.74 24.94
N GLU A 54 -19.04 -2.31 24.15
CA GLU A 54 -17.87 -1.64 23.57
C GLU A 54 -18.25 -0.92 22.28
N THR A 55 -17.93 0.39 22.17
CA THR A 55 -18.11 1.15 20.93
C THR A 55 -17.11 0.72 19.88
N ILE A 56 -17.61 0.39 18.70
CA ILE A 56 -16.80 -0.11 17.58
C ILE A 56 -16.65 1.01 16.54
N SER A 57 -15.40 1.36 16.26
CA SER A 57 -15.09 2.29 15.16
C SER A 57 -15.30 1.58 13.83
N LEU A 58 -16.31 1.99 13.08
CA LEU A 58 -16.61 1.47 11.75
C LEU A 58 -15.77 2.19 10.70
N ARG A 59 -15.14 1.43 9.84
CA ARG A 59 -14.41 1.95 8.67
C ARG A 59 -14.85 1.18 7.44
N ARG A 60 -15.16 1.90 6.37
CA ARG A 60 -15.49 1.27 5.08
C ARG A 60 -14.26 0.58 4.50
N PHE A 61 -13.11 1.25 4.56
CA PHE A 61 -11.83 0.76 4.06
C PHE A 61 -10.73 0.95 5.10
N THR A 62 -9.70 0.14 4.99
CA THR A 62 -8.49 0.21 5.82
C THR A 62 -7.29 0.48 4.94
N TYR A 63 -6.40 1.35 5.41
CA TYR A 63 -5.18 1.77 4.71
C TYR A 63 -4.00 1.60 5.66
N VAL A 64 -3.03 0.80 5.24
CA VAL A 64 -1.86 0.45 6.04
C VAL A 64 -0.60 0.87 5.30
N MET A 65 0.23 1.68 5.92
CA MET A 65 1.61 1.89 5.50
C MET A 65 2.46 0.80 6.14
N LEU A 66 3.10 -0.01 5.32
CA LEU A 66 4.07 -1.02 5.73
C LEU A 66 5.47 -0.57 5.28
N HIS A 67 6.44 -0.60 6.18
CA HIS A 67 7.85 -0.57 5.80
C HIS A 67 8.25 -2.00 5.42
N LYS A 68 8.07 -2.37 4.15
CA LYS A 68 8.40 -3.71 3.68
C LYS A 68 9.90 -4.01 3.89
N PRO A 69 10.27 -5.08 4.57
CA PRO A 69 11.66 -5.54 4.65
C PRO A 69 12.07 -6.30 3.39
N ALA A 70 13.36 -6.48 3.17
CA ALA A 70 13.86 -7.46 2.21
C ALA A 70 13.50 -8.90 2.63
N GLY A 71 13.48 -9.82 1.68
CA GLY A 71 13.24 -11.24 1.92
C GLY A 71 11.77 -11.67 1.94
N VAL A 72 10.82 -10.73 1.89
CA VAL A 72 9.37 -10.98 1.96
C VAL A 72 8.69 -10.70 0.61
N LEU A 73 7.77 -11.55 0.20
CA LEU A 73 7.04 -11.41 -1.06
C LEU A 73 5.93 -10.35 -0.95
N THR A 74 5.78 -9.53 -2.00
CA THR A 74 4.60 -8.66 -2.16
C THR A 74 3.45 -9.47 -2.77
N ALA A 75 2.80 -10.26 -1.94
CA ALA A 75 1.67 -11.10 -2.27
C ALA A 75 0.69 -11.16 -1.08
N THR A 76 -0.54 -11.58 -1.33
CA THR A 76 -1.53 -11.82 -0.27
C THR A 76 -1.33 -13.16 0.41
N GLU A 77 -0.84 -14.16 -0.32
CA GLU A 77 -0.53 -15.49 0.18
C GLU A 77 0.57 -16.14 -0.68
N ASP A 78 1.35 -17.01 -0.08
CA ASP A 78 2.28 -17.91 -0.77
C ASP A 78 2.46 -19.19 0.07
N ARG A 79 2.62 -20.35 -0.61
CA ARG A 79 2.72 -21.64 0.08
C ARG A 79 4.10 -21.93 0.67
N LYS A 80 5.12 -21.21 0.24
CA LYS A 80 6.53 -21.54 0.55
C LYS A 80 7.29 -20.39 1.19
N GLN A 81 6.86 -19.18 0.99
CA GLN A 81 7.61 -17.98 1.39
C GLN A 81 6.73 -17.00 2.14
N PRO A 82 7.30 -16.28 3.12
CA PRO A 82 6.55 -15.25 3.83
C PRO A 82 6.13 -14.12 2.91
N THR A 83 4.93 -13.62 3.12
CA THR A 83 4.32 -12.52 2.38
C THR A 83 4.21 -11.27 3.24
N VAL A 84 3.93 -10.14 2.61
CA VAL A 84 3.71 -8.87 3.31
C VAL A 84 2.50 -8.91 4.25
N LEU A 85 1.51 -9.79 4.01
CA LEU A 85 0.39 -9.96 4.93
C LEU A 85 0.78 -10.74 6.20
N ASP A 86 1.79 -11.59 6.15
CA ASP A 86 2.27 -12.34 7.33
C ASP A 86 2.91 -11.43 8.37
N LEU A 87 3.32 -10.20 7.98
CA LEU A 87 3.83 -9.19 8.90
C LEU A 87 2.72 -8.45 9.67
N LEU A 88 1.45 -8.65 9.31
CA LEU A 88 0.32 -8.01 9.94
C LEU A 88 -0.33 -8.90 11.01
N PRO A 89 -0.99 -8.33 12.01
CA PRO A 89 -1.75 -9.10 13.00
C PRO A 89 -2.99 -9.76 12.37
N PRO A 90 -3.53 -10.82 13.01
CA PRO A 90 -4.65 -11.59 12.47
C PRO A 90 -5.87 -10.77 12.08
N GLU A 91 -6.18 -9.69 12.80
CA GLU A 91 -7.31 -8.81 12.54
C GLU A 91 -7.18 -8.11 11.19
N LEU A 92 -5.99 -7.61 10.86
CA LEU A 92 -5.73 -6.96 9.57
C LEU A 92 -5.62 -7.96 8.41
N ARG A 93 -5.17 -9.19 8.66
CA ARG A 93 -5.15 -10.24 7.62
C ARG A 93 -6.55 -10.64 7.16
N ARG A 94 -7.54 -10.61 8.06
CA ARG A 94 -8.92 -11.08 7.79
C ARG A 94 -9.77 -10.11 6.98
N ILE A 95 -9.39 -8.84 6.88
CA ILE A 95 -10.21 -7.79 6.25
C ILE A 95 -9.97 -7.62 4.75
N GLY A 96 -9.24 -8.53 4.12
CA GLY A 96 -9.05 -8.54 2.67
C GLY A 96 -8.12 -7.45 2.16
N LEU A 97 -7.09 -7.08 2.94
CA LEU A 97 -6.06 -6.17 2.47
C LEU A 97 -5.27 -6.78 1.31
N ALA A 98 -4.95 -5.93 0.34
CA ALA A 98 -4.05 -6.27 -0.76
C ALA A 98 -3.00 -5.19 -0.94
N PRO A 99 -1.79 -5.52 -1.41
CA PRO A 99 -0.76 -4.53 -1.68
C PRO A 99 -1.11 -3.67 -2.90
N VAL A 100 -0.89 -2.37 -2.79
CA VAL A 100 -1.02 -1.42 -3.90
C VAL A 100 0.29 -1.39 -4.68
N GLY A 101 0.31 -2.17 -5.74
CA GLY A 101 1.52 -2.46 -6.52
C GLY A 101 2.45 -3.45 -5.81
N ARG A 102 3.62 -3.64 -6.41
CA ARG A 102 4.58 -4.62 -5.94
C ARG A 102 5.95 -3.99 -5.75
N LEU A 103 6.66 -4.47 -4.74
CA LEU A 103 8.10 -4.34 -4.57
C LEU A 103 8.71 -5.72 -4.74
N ASP A 104 9.90 -5.78 -5.32
CA ASP A 104 10.65 -7.03 -5.44
C ASP A 104 10.93 -7.62 -4.06
N LYS A 105 11.26 -8.90 -3.99
CA LYS A 105 11.53 -9.60 -2.73
C LYS A 105 12.65 -8.93 -1.92
N ASP A 106 13.69 -8.48 -2.60
CA ASP A 106 14.87 -7.83 -2.02
C ASP A 106 14.75 -6.30 -1.92
N THR A 107 13.67 -5.70 -2.46
CA THR A 107 13.41 -4.26 -2.36
C THR A 107 12.66 -3.95 -1.07
N GLU A 108 13.10 -2.91 -0.37
CA GLU A 108 12.53 -2.44 0.87
C GLU A 108 11.66 -1.19 0.69
N GLY A 109 11.07 -0.72 1.79
CA GLY A 109 10.48 0.61 1.88
C GLY A 109 8.97 0.63 1.88
N LEU A 110 8.40 1.77 1.51
CA LEU A 110 6.97 2.06 1.60
C LEU A 110 6.15 1.11 0.72
N LEU A 111 5.26 0.36 1.35
CA LEU A 111 4.21 -0.40 0.68
C LEU A 111 2.86 -0.03 1.29
N LEU A 112 1.94 0.43 0.46
CA LEU A 112 0.55 0.64 0.86
C LEU A 112 -0.23 -0.66 0.72
N LEU A 113 -1.00 -1.01 1.75
CA LEU A 113 -1.95 -2.12 1.73
C LEU A 113 -3.35 -1.57 1.99
N THR A 114 -4.34 -2.00 1.21
CA THR A 114 -5.73 -1.57 1.40
C THR A 114 -6.72 -2.59 0.85
N ASN A 115 -7.96 -2.51 1.31
CA ASN A 115 -9.12 -3.21 0.74
C ASN A 115 -10.01 -2.26 -0.10
N ASP A 116 -9.54 -1.03 -0.37
CA ASP A 116 -10.15 -0.09 -1.31
C ASP A 116 -9.61 -0.37 -2.73
N GLY A 117 -10.31 -1.23 -3.46
CA GLY A 117 -9.90 -1.64 -4.81
C GLY A 117 -9.94 -0.51 -5.83
N GLU A 118 -10.85 0.47 -5.68
CA GLU A 118 -10.93 1.60 -6.61
C GLU A 118 -9.72 2.53 -6.46
N LEU A 119 -9.40 2.93 -5.24
CA LEU A 119 -8.21 3.73 -4.97
C LEU A 119 -6.93 3.00 -5.39
N ALA A 120 -6.81 1.71 -5.04
CA ALA A 120 -5.65 0.90 -5.43
C ALA A 120 -5.46 0.85 -6.96
N HIS A 121 -6.55 0.64 -7.71
CA HIS A 121 -6.52 0.64 -9.17
C HIS A 121 -6.05 1.98 -9.74
N ARG A 122 -6.58 3.11 -9.26
CA ARG A 122 -6.20 4.44 -9.73
C ARG A 122 -4.75 4.78 -9.41
N LEU A 123 -4.26 4.46 -8.20
CA LEU A 123 -2.87 4.68 -7.81
C LEU A 123 -1.85 3.92 -8.68
N LEU A 124 -2.27 2.80 -9.27
CA LEU A 124 -1.43 1.98 -10.15
C LEU A 124 -1.59 2.33 -11.63
N SER A 125 -2.67 2.97 -11.99
CA SER A 125 -2.98 3.33 -13.37
C SER A 125 -2.02 4.39 -13.90
N PRO A 126 -1.42 4.20 -15.09
CA PRO A 126 -0.56 5.21 -15.72
C PRO A 126 -1.24 6.56 -15.92
N LYS A 127 -2.58 6.58 -16.05
CA LYS A 127 -3.39 7.78 -16.25
C LYS A 127 -3.18 8.85 -15.17
N TYR A 128 -2.97 8.44 -13.92
CA TYR A 128 -2.86 9.36 -12.79
C TYR A 128 -1.42 9.79 -12.49
N HIS A 129 -0.44 9.24 -13.22
CA HIS A 129 0.97 9.62 -13.12
C HIS A 129 1.52 9.65 -11.69
N VAL A 130 1.04 8.75 -10.82
CA VAL A 130 1.43 8.71 -9.40
C VAL A 130 2.91 8.39 -9.28
N GLU A 131 3.67 9.38 -8.84
CA GLU A 131 5.12 9.27 -8.69
C GLU A 131 5.52 8.29 -7.60
N LYS A 132 6.61 7.58 -7.83
CA LYS A 132 7.25 6.68 -6.87
C LYS A 132 8.71 7.05 -6.80
N ARG A 133 9.20 7.41 -5.62
CA ARG A 133 10.61 7.75 -5.41
C ARG A 133 11.33 6.59 -4.74
N TYR A 134 12.52 6.30 -5.26
CA TYR A 134 13.35 5.21 -4.78
C TYR A 134 14.74 5.73 -4.46
N PHE A 135 15.25 5.36 -3.30
CA PHE A 135 16.66 5.44 -2.95
C PHE A 135 17.34 4.19 -3.48
N ALA A 136 18.47 4.36 -4.18
CA ALA A 136 19.27 3.26 -4.65
C ALA A 136 20.74 3.49 -4.30
N ARG A 137 21.40 2.42 -3.87
CA ARG A 137 22.88 2.33 -3.84
C ARG A 137 23.31 1.41 -4.96
N VAL A 138 24.26 1.82 -5.75
CA VAL A 138 24.67 1.16 -6.99
C VAL A 138 26.15 0.75 -6.98
N ASP A 139 26.49 -0.20 -7.82
CA ASP A 139 27.87 -0.58 -8.12
C ASP A 139 28.29 0.02 -9.47
N GLY A 140 28.69 1.27 -9.44
CA GLY A 140 29.07 2.05 -10.61
C GLY A 140 28.98 3.54 -10.34
N GLU A 141 29.54 4.33 -11.24
CA GLU A 141 29.46 5.80 -11.18
C GLU A 141 28.36 6.28 -12.12
N LEU A 142 27.55 7.19 -11.63
CA LEU A 142 26.50 7.88 -12.38
C LEU A 142 26.91 9.35 -12.63
N SER A 143 26.50 9.88 -13.75
CA SER A 143 26.88 11.21 -14.23
C SER A 143 25.66 12.03 -14.66
N ALA A 144 25.89 13.30 -15.05
CA ALA A 144 24.87 14.14 -15.65
C ALA A 144 24.29 13.55 -16.94
N ALA A 145 25.11 12.82 -17.73
CA ALA A 145 24.63 12.16 -18.94
C ALA A 145 23.61 11.04 -18.65
N ASP A 146 23.70 10.41 -17.46
CA ASP A 146 22.73 9.40 -17.01
C ASP A 146 21.41 10.06 -16.56
N THR A 147 21.50 11.22 -15.90
CA THR A 147 20.31 12.04 -15.58
C THR A 147 19.56 12.45 -16.84
N GLU A 148 20.27 12.90 -17.89
CA GLU A 148 19.66 13.23 -19.17
C GLU A 148 19.05 12.00 -19.86
N ALA A 149 19.71 10.84 -19.80
CA ALA A 149 19.19 9.59 -20.36
C ALA A 149 17.87 9.18 -19.69
N PHE A 150 17.80 9.27 -18.36
CA PHE A 150 16.57 9.01 -17.62
C PHE A 150 15.45 9.99 -17.98
N ALA A 151 15.79 11.30 -18.10
CA ALA A 151 14.81 12.35 -18.44
C ALA A 151 14.21 12.21 -19.86
N ARG A 152 14.93 11.59 -20.78
CA ARG A 152 14.41 11.27 -22.13
C ARG A 152 13.59 9.97 -22.17
N GLY A 153 13.68 9.14 -21.14
CA GLY A 153 13.26 7.74 -21.21
C GLY A 153 14.28 6.89 -21.94
N MET A 154 14.13 5.58 -21.88
CA MET A 154 15.07 4.65 -22.50
C MET A 154 14.42 3.35 -22.92
N THR A 155 14.95 2.75 -23.99
CA THR A 155 14.63 1.38 -24.40
C THR A 155 15.69 0.45 -23.82
N LEU A 156 15.27 -0.55 -23.07
CA LEU A 156 16.14 -1.55 -22.47
C LEU A 156 16.51 -2.64 -23.48
N GLY A 157 17.56 -3.43 -23.18
CA GLY A 157 18.11 -4.41 -24.11
C GLY A 157 17.16 -5.50 -24.61
N ASP A 158 16.03 -5.72 -23.92
CA ASP A 158 14.94 -6.62 -24.36
C ASP A 158 13.80 -5.90 -25.09
N GLY A 159 13.99 -4.64 -25.46
CA GLY A 159 13.00 -3.82 -26.15
C GLY A 159 11.97 -3.16 -25.23
N LEU A 160 12.08 -3.29 -23.90
CA LEU A 160 11.18 -2.62 -22.98
C LEU A 160 11.41 -1.10 -23.01
N GLU A 161 10.41 -0.36 -23.46
CA GLU A 161 10.42 1.10 -23.42
C GLU A 161 10.10 1.59 -22.01
N CYS A 162 10.97 2.43 -21.44
CA CYS A 162 10.76 3.12 -20.16
C CYS A 162 10.42 4.59 -20.40
N LEU A 163 9.34 5.06 -19.79
CA LEU A 163 8.93 6.47 -19.83
C LEU A 163 10.02 7.37 -19.22
N PRO A 164 10.01 8.68 -19.55
CA PRO A 164 10.82 9.69 -18.89
C PRO A 164 10.75 9.56 -17.36
N ALA A 165 11.92 9.58 -16.73
CA ALA A 165 12.10 9.37 -15.30
C ALA A 165 13.08 10.39 -14.71
N GLY A 166 12.96 10.67 -13.42
CA GLY A 166 13.94 11.49 -12.70
C GLY A 166 15.11 10.63 -12.20
N LEU A 167 16.34 11.15 -12.33
CA LEU A 167 17.51 10.61 -11.67
C LEU A 167 18.27 11.77 -10.99
N GLU A 168 18.39 11.71 -9.69
CA GLU A 168 19.23 12.61 -8.88
C GLU A 168 20.45 11.82 -8.41
N VAL A 169 21.62 12.21 -8.87
CA VAL A 169 22.89 11.57 -8.50
C VAL A 169 23.40 12.23 -7.23
N LEU A 170 23.70 11.42 -6.22
CA LEU A 170 24.23 11.81 -4.92
C LEU A 170 25.64 11.26 -4.71
N PRO A 171 26.41 11.77 -3.73
CA PRO A 171 27.71 11.18 -3.37
C PRO A 171 27.60 9.69 -2.99
N ASP A 172 28.75 9.02 -2.91
CA ASP A 172 28.90 7.66 -2.39
C ASP A 172 28.11 6.58 -3.16
N ARG A 173 28.00 6.73 -4.49
CA ARG A 173 27.27 5.80 -5.37
C ARG A 173 25.80 5.62 -4.97
N VAL A 174 25.19 6.70 -4.55
CA VAL A 174 23.79 6.78 -4.17
C VAL A 174 23.04 7.60 -5.22
N CYS A 175 21.79 7.23 -5.49
CA CYS A 175 20.91 8.04 -6.31
C CYS A 175 19.45 7.94 -5.85
N ILE A 176 18.65 8.95 -6.25
CA ILE A 176 17.19 8.91 -6.13
C ILE A 176 16.61 8.77 -7.52
N VAL A 177 15.77 7.76 -7.72
CA VAL A 177 15.04 7.54 -8.97
C VAL A 177 13.56 7.85 -8.75
N THR A 178 12.98 8.66 -9.64
CA THR A 178 11.55 9.02 -9.62
C THR A 178 10.86 8.48 -10.87
N LEU A 179 9.88 7.59 -10.69
CA LEU A 179 9.10 6.96 -11.76
C LEU A 179 7.63 7.31 -11.66
N ARG A 180 6.93 7.40 -12.82
CA ARG A 180 5.47 7.54 -12.93
C ARG A 180 4.79 6.26 -13.41
N GLU A 181 5.53 5.21 -13.61
CA GLU A 181 5.08 3.86 -14.00
C GLU A 181 5.69 2.80 -13.08
N GLY A 182 5.50 1.52 -13.37
CA GLY A 182 6.05 0.43 -12.53
C GLY A 182 6.15 -0.87 -13.32
N LYS A 183 7.13 -0.95 -14.23
CA LYS A 183 7.43 -2.15 -15.00
C LYS A 183 8.29 -3.11 -14.20
N PHE A 184 8.34 -4.36 -14.64
CA PHE A 184 9.10 -5.40 -13.97
C PHE A 184 10.58 -5.02 -13.77
N HIS A 185 11.01 -4.97 -12.51
CA HIS A 185 12.37 -4.60 -12.08
C HIS A 185 12.87 -3.29 -12.68
N GLN A 186 12.00 -2.32 -12.98
CA GLN A 186 12.31 -1.17 -13.83
C GLN A 186 13.50 -0.36 -13.32
N VAL A 187 13.52 0.05 -12.05
CA VAL A 187 14.62 0.85 -11.47
C VAL A 187 15.95 0.11 -11.62
N LYS A 188 15.99 -1.17 -11.25
CA LYS A 188 17.20 -2.00 -11.34
C LYS A 188 17.72 -2.11 -12.77
N ARG A 189 16.81 -2.33 -13.71
CA ARG A 189 17.13 -2.50 -15.13
C ARG A 189 17.60 -1.21 -15.79
N MET A 190 16.96 -0.08 -15.47
CA MET A 190 17.36 1.22 -15.98
C MET A 190 18.76 1.60 -15.48
N LEU A 191 19.06 1.43 -14.19
CA LEU A 191 20.37 1.70 -13.61
C LEU A 191 21.45 0.74 -14.16
N ALA A 192 21.15 -0.55 -14.28
CA ALA A 192 22.06 -1.53 -14.87
C ALA A 192 22.39 -1.21 -16.34
N ALA A 193 21.42 -0.73 -17.13
CA ALA A 193 21.63 -0.29 -18.50
C ALA A 193 22.56 0.94 -18.60
N ARG A 194 22.78 1.65 -17.49
CA ARG A 194 23.75 2.76 -17.37
C ARG A 194 25.08 2.32 -16.74
N GLY A 195 25.32 1.01 -16.60
CA GLY A 195 26.55 0.48 -15.98
C GLY A 195 26.59 0.62 -14.45
N ALA A 196 25.46 0.88 -13.80
CA ALA A 196 25.35 1.06 -12.36
C ALA A 196 24.33 0.07 -11.74
N PRO A 197 24.64 -1.25 -11.68
CA PRO A 197 23.73 -2.23 -11.11
C PRO A 197 23.40 -1.94 -9.65
N VAL A 198 22.15 -2.19 -9.26
CA VAL A 198 21.63 -1.86 -7.93
C VAL A 198 22.13 -2.88 -6.89
N LEU A 199 22.75 -2.39 -5.84
CA LEU A 199 23.14 -3.14 -4.64
C LEU A 199 22.07 -3.09 -3.54
N TYR A 200 21.35 -1.96 -3.42
CA TYR A 200 20.28 -1.76 -2.45
C TYR A 200 19.21 -0.85 -3.03
N LEU A 201 17.94 -1.18 -2.78
CA LEU A 201 16.79 -0.42 -3.28
C LEU A 201 15.73 -0.28 -2.21
N LYS A 202 15.29 0.97 -1.98
CA LYS A 202 14.25 1.30 -1.00
C LYS A 202 13.26 2.29 -1.60
N ARG A 203 11.96 1.98 -1.59
CA ARG A 203 10.95 2.95 -1.98
C ARG A 203 10.68 3.94 -0.84
N LEU A 204 10.93 5.21 -1.10
CA LEU A 204 10.76 6.30 -0.14
C LEU A 204 9.34 6.86 -0.13
N SER A 205 8.70 6.96 -1.32
CA SER A 205 7.38 7.55 -1.42
C SER A 205 6.55 6.94 -2.55
N MET A 206 5.23 7.13 -2.45
CA MET A 206 4.25 6.80 -3.49
C MET A 206 3.17 7.88 -3.51
N GLY A 207 3.16 8.72 -4.55
CA GLY A 207 2.34 9.91 -4.60
C GLY A 207 2.59 10.80 -3.38
N PRO A 208 1.54 11.23 -2.67
CA PRO A 208 1.68 12.09 -1.50
C PRO A 208 2.18 11.36 -0.23
N LEU A 209 2.25 10.02 -0.25
CA LEU A 209 2.74 9.26 0.89
C LEU A 209 4.27 9.22 0.91
N THR A 210 4.86 9.59 2.03
CA THR A 210 6.28 9.38 2.34
C THR A 210 6.40 8.31 3.42
N LEU A 211 7.40 7.44 3.29
CA LEU A 211 7.70 6.45 4.32
C LEU A 211 7.97 7.17 5.64
N ASP A 212 7.35 6.71 6.69
CA ASP A 212 7.55 7.23 8.04
C ASP A 212 8.91 6.78 8.57
N ASP A 213 9.80 7.72 8.84
CA ASP A 213 11.18 7.44 9.27
C ASP A 213 11.24 6.74 10.65
N SER A 214 10.20 6.89 11.45
CA SER A 214 10.08 6.19 12.75
C SER A 214 9.66 4.72 12.60
N LEU A 215 9.22 4.31 11.40
CA LEU A 215 8.70 2.97 11.14
C LEU A 215 9.86 2.02 10.80
N ALA A 216 10.22 1.16 11.73
CA ALA A 216 11.25 0.14 11.50
C ALA A 216 10.87 -0.82 10.34
N ALA A 217 11.85 -1.42 9.68
CA ALA A 217 11.61 -2.43 8.65
C ALA A 217 10.79 -3.61 9.22
N GLY A 218 9.73 -4.00 8.53
CA GLY A 218 8.74 -4.97 8.97
C GLY A 218 7.60 -4.39 9.81
N ALA A 219 7.74 -3.18 10.31
CA ALA A 219 6.68 -2.50 11.04
C ALA A 219 5.65 -1.83 10.10
N TYR A 220 4.46 -1.61 10.63
CA TYR A 220 3.36 -0.98 9.91
C TYR A 220 2.61 0.01 10.82
N ARG A 221 1.86 0.91 10.21
CA ARG A 221 0.83 1.73 10.87
C ARG A 221 -0.35 1.97 9.96
N LEU A 222 -1.48 2.32 10.55
CA LEU A 222 -2.61 2.83 9.77
C LEU A 222 -2.29 4.22 9.22
N LEU A 223 -2.86 4.56 8.06
CA LEU A 223 -2.77 5.92 7.54
C LEU A 223 -3.61 6.89 8.38
N ARG A 224 -3.13 8.12 8.46
CA ARG A 224 -3.87 9.25 9.04
C ARG A 224 -4.92 9.74 8.04
N ALA A 225 -5.94 10.44 8.54
CA ALA A 225 -7.03 10.97 7.70
C ALA A 225 -6.52 11.90 6.58
N GLU A 226 -5.52 12.73 6.88
CA GLU A 226 -4.90 13.65 5.91
C GLU A 226 -4.17 12.89 4.80
N GLU A 227 -3.49 11.79 5.12
CA GLU A 227 -2.81 10.93 4.16
C GLU A 227 -3.81 10.24 3.22
N ILE A 228 -4.91 9.73 3.78
CA ILE A 228 -6.01 9.13 3.00
C ILE A 228 -6.60 10.18 2.06
N SER A 229 -6.94 11.38 2.57
CA SER A 229 -7.50 12.45 1.77
C SER A 229 -6.56 12.90 0.65
N ALA A 230 -5.24 12.91 0.91
CA ALA A 230 -4.23 13.24 -0.11
C ALA A 230 -4.17 12.17 -1.22
N LEU A 231 -4.31 10.87 -0.87
CA LEU A 231 -4.38 9.79 -1.86
C LEU A 231 -5.61 9.89 -2.75
N TYR A 232 -6.76 10.24 -2.17
CA TYR A 232 -8.00 10.42 -2.94
C TYR A 232 -7.87 11.58 -3.92
N ARG A 233 -7.33 12.73 -3.48
CA ARG A 233 -7.12 13.90 -4.34
C ARG A 233 -6.22 13.62 -5.55
N VAL A 234 -5.11 12.89 -5.36
CA VAL A 234 -4.20 12.58 -6.48
C VAL A 234 -4.81 11.60 -7.49
N CYS A 235 -5.89 10.93 -7.12
CA CYS A 235 -6.63 9.97 -7.93
C CYS A 235 -7.97 10.51 -8.47
N ASP A 236 -8.29 11.79 -8.28
CA ASP A 236 -9.57 12.40 -8.64
C ASP A 236 -10.78 11.64 -8.05
N LEU A 237 -10.71 11.31 -6.75
CA LEU A 237 -11.75 10.64 -5.97
C LEU A 237 -12.33 11.54 -4.88
#